data_9c7e476e93114f8c47da04cd771d415e
#
_entry.id   9c7e476e93114f8c47da04cd771d415e
#
_cell.length_a   1.000
_cell.length_b   1.000
_cell.length_c   1.000
_cell.angle_alpha   90.00
_cell.angle_beta   90.00
_cell.angle_gamma   90.00
#
_symmetry.space_group_name_H-M   'P 1'
#
loop_
_entity.id
_entity.type
_entity.pdbx_description
1 polymer ?
#
loop_
_entity_poly.entity_id
_entity_poly.type
_entity_poly.pdbx_seq_one_letter_code
_entity_poly.pdbx_strand_id
1 'polypeptide(L)'
;MPATVADLPPPRLPAVASSGAVPAVASSGAPAPHRTPIIRPETLHPALWFGHQLGRHADAALPSGFAALDAQLPGRGWPRRALTELLLPQPGVGEIRLLSASLVATQRAGRLVMLFDPPMALSAAALAQLGFDVEQLLVIHTRSRLIAGTDSLWALEQALKSGHVGAVLAWLPPRLRAERLRRLQLAAHAHDGPAFVLREMSAAQRPTAAPLRLALRASGADGLAVRVLKRRGPPLETPLQLALPPVLGETARQRASEGLAPADAAPRAPLPAATFVNLAP
;
A
#
# COMPACT_ATOMS: atom_id res chain seq x y z
N MET A 1 1.24 -57.90 26.39
CA MET A 1 1.94 -57.69 27.66
C MET A 1 2.97 -56.61 27.43
N PRO A 2 2.77 -55.36 27.85
CA PRO A 2 3.74 -54.27 27.69
C PRO A 2 4.71 -54.24 28.88
N ALA A 3 5.97 -54.00 28.60
CA ALA A 3 7.04 -53.85 29.58
C ALA A 3 7.02 -52.40 30.16
N THR A 4 7.08 -52.38 31.47
CA THR A 4 7.09 -51.19 32.34
C THR A 4 8.46 -50.52 32.27
N VAL A 5 8.50 -49.20 32.00
CA VAL A 5 9.70 -48.38 32.08
C VAL A 5 9.87 -47.91 33.53
N ALA A 6 11.04 -48.16 34.07
CA ALA A 6 11.42 -47.86 35.45
C ALA A 6 11.65 -46.38 35.70
N ASP A 7 11.18 -45.98 36.86
CA ASP A 7 11.27 -44.67 37.50
C ASP A 7 12.74 -44.39 37.95
N LEU A 8 13.31 -43.27 37.47
CA LEU A 8 14.62 -42.79 37.91
C LEU A 8 14.43 -41.52 38.81
N PRO A 9 15.03 -41.47 39.99
CA PRO A 9 14.91 -40.32 40.88
C PRO A 9 15.77 -39.13 40.44
N PRO A 10 15.37 -37.90 40.77
CA PRO A 10 16.11 -36.68 40.38
C PRO A 10 17.41 -36.49 41.16
N PRO A 11 18.40 -35.82 40.58
CA PRO A 11 19.69 -35.59 41.25
C PRO A 11 19.56 -34.54 42.37
N ARG A 12 20.21 -34.81 43.52
CA ARG A 12 20.31 -33.92 44.68
C ARG A 12 21.38 -32.87 44.43
N LEU A 13 21.01 -31.60 44.63
CA LEU A 13 21.96 -30.47 44.71
C LEU A 13 22.63 -30.41 46.10
N PRO A 14 23.90 -30.06 46.20
CA PRO A 14 24.58 -29.89 47.49
C PRO A 14 24.22 -28.59 48.19
N ALA A 15 24.03 -28.65 49.49
CA ALA A 15 23.77 -27.53 50.39
C ALA A 15 25.03 -26.65 50.53
N VAL A 16 24.89 -25.34 50.41
CA VAL A 16 25.93 -24.35 50.69
C VAL A 16 25.69 -23.79 52.09
N ALA A 17 26.73 -23.95 52.91
CA ALA A 17 26.78 -23.45 54.30
C ALA A 17 26.89 -21.93 54.33
N SER A 18 26.14 -21.34 55.23
CA SER A 18 26.19 -19.92 55.64
C SER A 18 27.32 -19.71 56.62
N SER A 19 28.17 -18.71 56.39
CA SER A 19 28.88 -18.02 57.47
C SER A 19 29.54 -16.73 57.00
N GLY A 20 29.27 -15.63 57.67
CA GLY A 20 30.29 -14.62 58.01
C GLY A 20 30.18 -13.24 57.36
N ALA A 21 29.63 -12.33 58.19
CA ALA A 21 30.10 -10.95 58.38
C ALA A 21 30.18 -9.93 57.22
N VAL A 22 29.37 -8.91 57.37
CA VAL A 22 29.42 -7.61 56.64
C VAL A 22 30.60 -6.75 57.19
N PRO A 23 31.27 -5.97 56.34
CA PRO A 23 31.48 -4.56 56.65
C PRO A 23 30.93 -3.64 55.58
N ALA A 24 30.29 -2.57 56.01
CA ALA A 24 29.83 -1.46 55.18
C ALA A 24 31.01 -0.61 54.71
N VAL A 25 31.04 -0.30 53.38
CA VAL A 25 31.80 0.84 52.86
C VAL A 25 31.10 1.43 51.63
N ALA A 26 30.77 2.72 51.81
CA ALA A 26 30.77 3.83 50.86
C ALA A 26 30.10 3.69 49.47
N SER A 27 29.12 4.55 49.29
CA SER A 27 28.56 5.10 48.07
C SER A 27 29.61 5.52 47.06
N SER A 28 29.50 5.08 45.81
CA SER A 28 29.76 5.95 44.66
C SER A 28 29.42 5.23 43.33
N GLY A 29 28.73 5.91 42.44
CA GLY A 29 28.72 5.64 41.02
C GLY A 29 27.65 4.66 40.56
N ALA A 30 26.53 5.18 40.08
CA ALA A 30 25.63 4.41 39.19
C ALA A 30 26.40 3.89 37.99
N PRO A 31 26.31 2.60 37.64
CA PRO A 31 26.94 2.09 36.44
C PRO A 31 26.24 2.70 35.24
N ALA A 32 27.03 3.30 34.35
CA ALA A 32 26.57 3.76 33.05
C ALA A 32 25.88 2.59 32.30
N PRO A 33 24.81 2.84 31.54
CA PRO A 33 24.13 1.81 30.80
C PRO A 33 25.13 1.15 29.86
N HIS A 34 25.43 -0.13 30.10
CA HIS A 34 26.22 -0.95 29.18
C HIS A 34 25.47 -1.01 27.85
N ARG A 35 25.89 -0.18 26.89
CA ARG A 35 25.52 -0.35 25.50
C ARG A 35 26.10 -1.68 25.04
N THR A 36 25.27 -2.71 25.02
CA THR A 36 25.61 -3.96 24.37
C THR A 36 26.04 -3.64 22.94
N PRO A 37 27.26 -3.96 22.50
CA PRO A 37 27.67 -3.69 21.14
C PRO A 37 26.73 -4.43 20.21
N ILE A 38 26.13 -3.70 19.26
CA ILE A 38 25.31 -4.30 18.21
C ILE A 38 26.29 -5.08 17.32
N ILE A 39 26.40 -6.37 17.57
CA ILE A 39 27.24 -7.27 16.75
C ILE A 39 26.53 -7.35 15.40
N ARG A 40 27.20 -6.88 14.35
CA ARG A 40 26.72 -7.03 12.97
C ARG A 40 26.98 -8.46 12.51
N PRO A 41 25.95 -9.24 12.13
CA PRO A 41 26.13 -10.67 11.81
C PRO A 41 27.09 -10.90 10.65
N GLU A 42 27.16 -9.97 9.69
CA GLU A 42 28.10 -10.01 8.57
C GLU A 42 29.57 -9.94 8.99
N THR A 43 29.87 -9.44 10.21
CA THR A 43 31.23 -9.46 10.76
C THR A 43 31.61 -10.79 11.37
N LEU A 44 30.63 -11.65 11.66
CA LEU A 44 30.83 -12.99 12.20
C LEU A 44 30.99 -14.02 11.08
N HIS A 45 30.17 -13.93 10.04
CA HIS A 45 30.25 -14.81 8.86
C HIS A 45 29.49 -14.17 7.69
N PRO A 46 30.06 -14.24 6.44
CA PRO A 46 29.46 -13.63 5.25
C PRO A 46 28.04 -14.13 4.91
N ALA A 47 27.67 -15.33 5.38
CA ALA A 47 26.36 -15.93 5.16
C ALA A 47 25.35 -15.63 6.30
N LEU A 48 25.74 -14.89 7.34
CA LEU A 48 24.84 -14.50 8.42
C LEU A 48 24.20 -13.13 8.15
N TRP A 49 22.88 -13.08 8.19
CA TRP A 49 22.10 -11.90 7.88
C TRP A 49 21.02 -11.71 8.95
N PHE A 50 20.73 -10.47 9.31
CA PHE A 50 19.55 -10.21 10.12
C PHE A 50 18.29 -10.55 9.31
N GLY A 51 17.22 -11.04 9.97
CA GLY A 51 15.96 -11.36 9.30
C GLY A 51 15.39 -10.21 8.46
N HIS A 52 15.60 -8.94 8.86
CA HIS A 52 15.22 -7.77 8.07
C HIS A 52 16.12 -7.51 6.85
N GLN A 53 17.27 -8.15 6.75
CA GLN A 53 18.20 -8.06 5.61
C GLN A 53 17.89 -9.12 4.55
N LEU A 54 17.25 -10.24 4.91
CA LEU A 54 16.85 -11.31 3.99
C LEU A 54 15.84 -10.86 2.91
N GLY A 55 15.32 -9.63 3.01
CA GLY A 55 14.46 -9.03 1.98
C GLY A 55 15.14 -7.97 1.12
N ARG A 56 16.45 -7.78 1.21
CA ARG A 56 17.21 -6.71 0.54
C ARG A 56 17.69 -7.01 -0.88
N HIS A 57 17.29 -8.11 -1.49
CA HIS A 57 17.22 -8.15 -2.94
C HIS A 57 15.93 -7.39 -3.33
N ALA A 58 15.88 -6.11 -2.97
CA ALA A 58 14.88 -5.21 -3.47
C ALA A 58 15.26 -4.93 -4.92
N ASP A 59 14.52 -5.52 -5.86
CA ASP A 59 14.43 -4.95 -7.20
C ASP A 59 14.32 -3.43 -7.01
N ALA A 60 15.10 -2.65 -7.75
CA ALA A 60 15.15 -1.21 -7.55
C ALA A 60 13.73 -0.63 -7.54
N ALA A 61 13.32 -0.10 -6.41
CA ALA A 61 11.99 0.49 -6.27
C ALA A 61 11.84 1.67 -7.24
N LEU A 62 10.63 1.88 -7.73
CA LEU A 62 10.34 3.00 -8.64
C LEU A 62 9.99 4.25 -7.81
N PRO A 63 10.71 5.37 -7.97
CA PRO A 63 10.40 6.59 -7.23
C PRO A 63 8.94 7.00 -7.38
N SER A 64 8.30 7.42 -6.29
CA SER A 64 6.91 7.89 -6.33
C SER A 64 6.77 9.29 -6.92
N GLY A 65 7.83 10.06 -6.93
CA GLY A 65 7.84 11.47 -7.24
C GLY A 65 7.60 12.37 -6.01
N PHE A 66 7.40 11.78 -4.83
CA PHE A 66 7.20 12.47 -3.57
C PHE A 66 8.25 12.03 -2.55
N ALA A 67 9.25 12.87 -2.28
CA ALA A 67 10.36 12.52 -1.38
C ALA A 67 9.89 12.10 0.01
N ALA A 68 8.84 12.75 0.55
CA ALA A 68 8.25 12.40 1.84
C ALA A 68 7.63 11.00 1.85
N LEU A 69 7.00 10.59 0.74
CA LEU A 69 6.45 9.24 0.59
C LEU A 69 7.56 8.23 0.38
N ASP A 70 8.53 8.51 -0.50
CA ASP A 70 9.66 7.63 -0.79
C ASP A 70 10.47 7.31 0.47
N ALA A 71 10.66 8.28 1.37
CA ALA A 71 11.32 8.06 2.65
C ALA A 71 10.60 7.04 3.55
N GLN A 72 9.29 6.86 3.35
CA GLN A 72 8.45 5.95 4.12
C GLN A 72 8.19 4.62 3.42
N LEU A 73 8.40 4.53 2.11
CA LEU A 73 8.18 3.29 1.36
C LEU A 73 9.38 2.33 1.51
N PRO A 74 9.14 1.01 1.61
CA PRO A 74 10.19 0.01 1.56
C PRO A 74 10.95 0.11 0.24
N GLY A 75 12.29 0.25 0.32
CA GLY A 75 13.11 0.43 -0.87
C GLY A 75 13.12 1.87 -1.44
N ARG A 76 12.51 2.83 -0.72
CA ARG A 76 12.45 4.25 -1.10
C ARG A 76 11.73 4.52 -2.41
N GLY A 77 10.61 3.83 -2.62
CA GLY A 77 9.76 3.98 -3.80
C GLY A 77 8.71 2.87 -3.89
N TRP A 78 7.96 2.86 -5.00
CA TRP A 78 6.98 1.81 -5.25
C TRP A 78 7.67 0.46 -5.48
N PRO A 79 7.21 -0.61 -4.80
CA PRO A 79 7.79 -1.93 -4.99
C PRO A 79 7.48 -2.45 -6.40
N ARG A 80 8.47 -3.05 -7.03
CA ARG A 80 8.31 -3.89 -8.21
C ARG A 80 7.99 -5.32 -7.79
N ARG A 81 7.48 -6.12 -8.70
CA ARG A 81 7.19 -7.55 -8.47
C ARG A 81 6.28 -7.80 -7.26
N ALA A 82 5.46 -6.82 -6.94
CA ALA A 82 4.54 -6.90 -5.82
C ALA A 82 3.33 -6.01 -6.05
N LEU A 83 2.19 -6.41 -5.49
CA LEU A 83 1.01 -5.56 -5.47
C LEU A 83 1.16 -4.45 -4.43
N THR A 84 0.80 -3.25 -4.83
CA THR A 84 0.49 -2.16 -3.91
C THR A 84 -1.02 -1.96 -3.91
N GLU A 85 -1.64 -2.07 -2.74
CA GLU A 85 -3.08 -1.86 -2.59
C GLU A 85 -3.36 -0.44 -2.10
N LEU A 86 -4.14 0.30 -2.88
CA LEU A 86 -4.60 1.66 -2.57
C LEU A 86 -6.08 1.62 -2.21
N LEU A 87 -6.42 2.10 -1.03
CA LEU A 87 -7.78 2.17 -0.54
C LEU A 87 -8.31 3.60 -0.62
N LEU A 88 -9.44 3.75 -1.27
CA LEU A 88 -10.07 5.03 -1.59
C LEU A 88 -11.45 5.12 -0.94
N PRO A 89 -11.87 6.26 -0.39
CA PRO A 89 -13.27 6.46 0.00
C PRO A 89 -14.18 6.44 -1.24
N GLN A 90 -13.69 6.99 -2.35
CA GLN A 90 -14.32 6.99 -3.66
C GLN A 90 -13.24 7.19 -4.73
N PRO A 91 -13.47 6.80 -5.98
CA PRO A 91 -12.57 7.11 -7.08
C PRO A 91 -12.43 8.63 -7.31
N GLY A 92 -11.26 9.06 -7.82
CA GLY A 92 -11.01 10.45 -8.15
C GLY A 92 -10.47 11.31 -7.00
N VAL A 93 -10.03 10.72 -5.88
CA VAL A 93 -9.39 11.45 -4.78
C VAL A 93 -7.96 11.90 -5.07
N GLY A 94 -7.43 11.60 -6.26
CA GLY A 94 -6.08 11.96 -6.67
C GLY A 94 -5.14 10.77 -6.86
N GLU A 95 -5.66 9.55 -6.92
CA GLU A 95 -4.89 8.31 -7.09
C GLU A 95 -4.03 8.30 -8.35
N ILE A 96 -4.57 8.78 -9.50
CA ILE A 96 -3.80 8.87 -10.75
C ILE A 96 -2.71 9.94 -10.62
N ARG A 97 -3.02 11.07 -9.98
CA ARG A 97 -2.04 12.15 -9.73
C ARG A 97 -0.89 11.69 -8.82
N LEU A 98 -1.21 10.88 -7.80
CA LEU A 98 -0.20 10.28 -6.91
C LEU A 98 0.75 9.37 -7.69
N LEU A 99 0.24 8.63 -8.66
CA LEU A 99 1.00 7.64 -9.42
C LEU A 99 1.64 8.21 -10.68
N SER A 100 1.26 9.42 -11.10
CA SER A 100 1.62 10.00 -12.39
C SER A 100 3.14 10.00 -12.66
N ALA A 101 3.95 10.43 -11.70
CA ALA A 101 5.40 10.48 -11.87
C ALA A 101 5.99 9.10 -12.21
N SER A 102 5.56 8.06 -11.52
CA SER A 102 6.03 6.69 -11.73
C SER A 102 5.53 6.08 -13.05
N LEU A 103 4.28 6.37 -13.40
CA LEU A 103 3.67 5.84 -14.62
C LEU A 103 4.25 6.52 -15.87
N VAL A 104 4.46 7.83 -15.82
CA VAL A 104 5.14 8.60 -16.87
C VAL A 104 6.59 8.13 -17.02
N ALA A 105 7.30 7.87 -15.93
CA ALA A 105 8.64 7.30 -16.00
C ALA A 105 8.66 5.92 -16.67
N THR A 106 7.62 5.11 -16.45
CA THR A 106 7.44 3.80 -17.12
C THR A 106 7.24 3.97 -18.62
N GLN A 107 6.42 4.93 -19.06
CA GLN A 107 6.21 5.25 -20.47
C GLN A 107 7.49 5.78 -21.13
N ARG A 108 8.22 6.66 -20.45
CA ARG A 108 9.54 7.16 -20.94
C ARG A 108 10.58 6.04 -21.11
N ALA A 109 10.42 4.93 -20.39
CA ALA A 109 11.22 3.73 -20.58
C ALA A 109 10.69 2.85 -21.73
N GLY A 110 9.76 3.34 -22.56
CA GLY A 110 9.19 2.63 -23.72
C GLY A 110 8.21 1.52 -23.33
N ARG A 111 7.62 1.56 -22.13
CA ARG A 111 6.74 0.51 -21.63
C ARG A 111 5.29 1.00 -21.54
N LEU A 112 4.34 0.17 -21.96
CA LEU A 112 2.91 0.46 -21.86
C LEU A 112 2.44 0.55 -20.41
N VAL A 113 1.52 1.46 -20.15
CA VAL A 113 0.79 1.55 -18.87
C VAL A 113 -0.64 1.07 -19.09
N MET A 114 -1.07 0.09 -18.28
CA MET A 114 -2.42 -0.47 -18.36
C MET A 114 -3.31 0.10 -17.25
N LEU A 115 -4.47 0.58 -17.65
CA LEU A 115 -5.57 1.00 -16.76
C LEU A 115 -6.70 0.00 -16.92
N PHE A 116 -6.97 -0.78 -15.89
CA PHE A 116 -7.90 -1.89 -15.91
C PHE A 116 -9.16 -1.55 -15.11
N ASP A 117 -10.30 -1.55 -15.78
CA ASP A 117 -11.62 -1.20 -15.24
C ASP A 117 -11.69 0.17 -14.52
N PRO A 118 -11.17 1.27 -15.10
CA PRO A 118 -11.34 2.58 -14.50
C PRO A 118 -12.84 2.85 -14.28
N PRO A 119 -13.24 3.36 -13.11
CA PRO A 119 -14.66 3.50 -12.75
C PRO A 119 -15.37 4.65 -13.47
N MET A 120 -14.61 5.56 -14.05
CA MET A 120 -15.10 6.75 -14.74
C MET A 120 -14.31 6.95 -16.05
N ALA A 121 -14.89 7.71 -16.98
CA ALA A 121 -14.19 8.14 -18.18
C ALA A 121 -12.95 8.97 -17.81
N LEU A 122 -11.85 8.67 -18.49
CA LEU A 122 -10.58 9.36 -18.30
C LEU A 122 -10.51 10.57 -19.25
N SER A 123 -10.08 11.71 -18.74
CA SER A 123 -9.82 12.88 -19.58
C SER A 123 -8.40 12.78 -20.17
N ALA A 124 -8.30 12.60 -21.47
CA ALA A 124 -7.02 12.59 -22.18
C ALA A 124 -6.24 13.90 -21.97
N ALA A 125 -6.93 15.04 -21.94
CA ALA A 125 -6.32 16.34 -21.70
C ALA A 125 -5.71 16.43 -20.28
N ALA A 126 -6.42 15.93 -19.26
CA ALA A 126 -5.91 15.91 -17.89
C ALA A 126 -4.72 14.94 -17.74
N LEU A 127 -4.75 13.80 -18.42
CA LEU A 127 -3.62 12.86 -18.44
C LEU A 127 -2.40 13.45 -19.14
N ALA A 128 -2.59 14.10 -20.29
CA ALA A 128 -1.51 14.80 -21.01
C ALA A 128 -0.90 15.92 -20.15
N GLN A 129 -1.72 16.66 -19.39
CA GLN A 129 -1.23 17.69 -18.47
C GLN A 129 -0.39 17.10 -17.31
N LEU A 130 -0.66 15.87 -16.90
CA LEU A 130 0.17 15.12 -15.95
C LEU A 130 1.43 14.53 -16.57
N GLY A 131 1.63 14.70 -17.88
CA GLY A 131 2.79 14.23 -18.64
C GLY A 131 2.66 12.84 -19.22
N PHE A 132 1.46 12.23 -19.19
CA PHE A 132 1.24 10.94 -19.84
C PHE A 132 1.27 11.07 -21.36
N ASP A 133 1.88 10.10 -21.99
CA ASP A 133 1.65 9.79 -23.39
C ASP A 133 0.38 8.94 -23.50
N VAL A 134 -0.69 9.52 -24.04
CA VAL A 134 -1.99 8.86 -24.12
C VAL A 134 -2.01 7.71 -25.13
N GLU A 135 -1.09 7.70 -26.10
CA GLU A 135 -0.95 6.63 -27.08
C GLU A 135 -0.29 5.38 -26.46
N GLN A 136 0.46 5.54 -25.39
CA GLN A 136 1.06 4.46 -24.62
C GLN A 136 0.19 4.01 -23.43
N LEU A 137 -1.09 4.39 -23.41
CA LEU A 137 -2.05 3.95 -22.41
C LEU A 137 -2.95 2.86 -22.98
N LEU A 138 -2.97 1.71 -22.31
CA LEU A 138 -3.90 0.62 -22.62
C LEU A 138 -5.04 0.66 -21.60
N VAL A 139 -6.24 1.08 -22.03
CA VAL A 139 -7.42 1.13 -21.16
C VAL A 139 -8.30 -0.08 -21.46
N ILE A 140 -8.55 -0.91 -20.46
CA ILE A 140 -9.38 -2.11 -20.57
C ILE A 140 -10.62 -1.95 -19.71
N HIS A 141 -11.79 -2.13 -20.32
CA HIS A 141 -13.09 -2.15 -19.64
C HIS A 141 -13.69 -3.56 -19.77
N THR A 142 -13.74 -4.30 -18.65
CA THR A 142 -14.33 -5.65 -18.61
C THR A 142 -15.77 -5.65 -18.13
N ARG A 143 -16.24 -4.54 -17.54
CA ARG A 143 -17.60 -4.39 -17.01
C ARG A 143 -18.67 -4.25 -18.07
N SER A 144 -18.31 -4.31 -19.35
CA SER A 144 -19.31 -4.48 -20.40
C SER A 144 -19.97 -5.85 -20.19
N ARG A 145 -21.28 -5.95 -20.40
CA ARG A 145 -22.16 -7.10 -20.13
C ARG A 145 -21.71 -8.46 -20.72
N LEU A 146 -20.58 -8.49 -21.39
CA LEU A 146 -20.06 -9.62 -22.15
C LEU A 146 -18.97 -10.44 -21.44
N ILE A 147 -18.38 -9.93 -20.33
CA ILE A 147 -17.27 -10.62 -19.66
C ILE A 147 -17.66 -10.95 -18.22
N ALA A 148 -17.64 -12.23 -17.87
CA ALA A 148 -17.90 -12.66 -16.50
C ALA A 148 -16.81 -12.13 -15.54
N GLY A 149 -17.17 -11.75 -14.31
CA GLY A 149 -16.22 -11.15 -13.35
C GLY A 149 -15.06 -12.08 -12.95
N THR A 150 -15.15 -13.38 -13.22
CA THR A 150 -14.04 -14.34 -13.08
C THR A 150 -13.01 -14.17 -14.17
N ASP A 151 -13.44 -13.84 -15.39
CA ASP A 151 -12.59 -13.74 -16.57
C ASP A 151 -11.81 -12.43 -16.54
N SER A 152 -12.38 -11.38 -15.95
CA SER A 152 -11.68 -10.10 -15.77
C SER A 152 -10.44 -10.23 -14.89
N LEU A 153 -10.53 -10.97 -13.77
CA LEU A 153 -9.37 -11.23 -12.91
C LEU A 153 -8.34 -12.13 -13.58
N TRP A 154 -8.79 -13.11 -14.35
CA TRP A 154 -7.90 -13.94 -15.14
C TRP A 154 -7.15 -13.11 -16.19
N ALA A 155 -7.85 -12.24 -16.92
CA ALA A 155 -7.22 -11.33 -17.89
C ALA A 155 -6.16 -10.42 -17.23
N LEU A 156 -6.45 -9.90 -16.04
CA LEU A 156 -5.49 -9.12 -15.26
C LEU A 156 -4.27 -9.95 -14.83
N GLU A 157 -4.47 -11.21 -14.41
CA GLU A 157 -3.37 -12.13 -14.09
C GLU A 157 -2.49 -12.41 -15.34
N GLN A 158 -3.10 -12.59 -16.51
CA GLN A 158 -2.34 -12.80 -17.77
C GLN A 158 -1.57 -11.54 -18.18
N ALA A 159 -2.17 -10.37 -18.03
CA ALA A 159 -1.51 -9.11 -18.30
C ALA A 159 -0.26 -8.92 -17.42
N LEU A 160 -0.36 -9.21 -16.11
CA LEU A 160 0.78 -9.16 -15.21
C LEU A 160 1.91 -10.13 -15.56
N LYS A 161 1.57 -11.31 -16.12
CA LYS A 161 2.54 -12.34 -16.50
C LYS A 161 3.11 -12.15 -17.91
N SER A 162 2.49 -11.35 -18.74
CA SER A 162 2.83 -11.22 -20.16
C SER A 162 4.21 -10.62 -20.44
N GLY A 163 4.73 -9.80 -19.50
CA GLY A 163 5.96 -9.03 -19.70
C GLY A 163 5.84 -7.81 -20.62
N HIS A 164 4.70 -7.66 -21.33
CA HIS A 164 4.48 -6.56 -22.29
C HIS A 164 4.06 -5.25 -21.66
N VAL A 165 3.44 -5.31 -20.46
CA VAL A 165 2.98 -4.14 -19.74
C VAL A 165 4.06 -3.67 -18.77
N GLY A 166 4.32 -2.37 -18.70
CA GLY A 166 5.33 -1.78 -17.81
C GLY A 166 4.78 -1.43 -16.43
N ALA A 167 3.52 -1.02 -16.36
CA ALA A 167 2.83 -0.75 -15.10
C ALA A 167 1.33 -1.06 -15.24
N VAL A 168 0.72 -1.50 -14.14
CA VAL A 168 -0.70 -1.85 -14.10
C VAL A 168 -1.39 -1.09 -12.98
N LEU A 169 -2.53 -0.43 -13.30
CA LEU A 169 -3.50 0.09 -12.37
C LEU A 169 -4.83 -0.65 -12.58
N ALA A 170 -5.33 -1.32 -11.55
CA ALA A 170 -6.58 -2.06 -11.65
C ALA A 170 -7.56 -1.63 -10.56
N TRP A 171 -8.76 -1.17 -10.94
CA TRP A 171 -9.85 -0.88 -10.01
C TRP A 171 -10.66 -2.16 -9.78
N LEU A 172 -10.56 -2.69 -8.57
CA LEU A 172 -11.16 -3.97 -8.21
C LEU A 172 -12.35 -3.78 -7.27
N PRO A 173 -13.34 -4.68 -7.32
CA PRO A 173 -14.49 -4.60 -6.43
C PRO A 173 -14.09 -4.73 -4.95
N PRO A 174 -14.84 -4.09 -4.03
CA PRO A 174 -14.52 -4.14 -2.59
C PRO A 174 -14.65 -5.55 -2.00
N ARG A 175 -15.56 -6.36 -2.55
CA ARG A 175 -15.83 -7.73 -2.08
C ARG A 175 -15.04 -8.78 -2.86
N LEU A 176 -13.73 -8.57 -2.99
CA LEU A 176 -12.85 -9.57 -3.58
C LEU A 176 -12.40 -10.58 -2.51
N ARG A 177 -12.45 -11.87 -2.82
CA ARG A 177 -11.95 -12.94 -1.95
C ARG A 177 -10.43 -12.82 -1.79
N ALA A 178 -9.92 -13.05 -0.58
CA ALA A 178 -8.49 -12.94 -0.26
C ALA A 178 -7.61 -13.84 -1.16
N GLU A 179 -8.13 -15.01 -1.53
CA GLU A 179 -7.48 -15.95 -2.44
C GLU A 179 -7.21 -15.33 -3.82
N ARG A 180 -8.15 -14.54 -4.36
CA ARG A 180 -7.97 -13.84 -5.64
C ARG A 180 -6.86 -12.80 -5.56
N LEU A 181 -6.79 -12.05 -4.47
CA LEU A 181 -5.67 -11.12 -4.23
C LEU A 181 -4.33 -11.86 -4.10
N ARG A 182 -4.32 -13.05 -3.48
CA ARG A 182 -3.13 -13.88 -3.40
C ARG A 182 -2.65 -14.33 -4.78
N ARG A 183 -3.58 -14.75 -5.65
CA ARG A 183 -3.24 -15.10 -7.05
C ARG A 183 -2.67 -13.91 -7.82
N LEU A 184 -3.28 -12.72 -7.68
CA LEU A 184 -2.75 -11.49 -8.29
C LEU A 184 -1.36 -11.14 -7.74
N GLN A 185 -1.12 -11.30 -6.43
CA GLN A 185 0.20 -11.11 -5.83
C GLN A 185 1.24 -12.08 -6.43
N LEU A 186 0.88 -13.34 -6.63
CA LEU A 186 1.75 -14.32 -7.30
C LEU A 186 2.02 -13.93 -8.76
N ALA A 187 1.01 -13.45 -9.49
CA ALA A 187 1.19 -12.94 -10.83
C ALA A 187 2.10 -11.70 -10.87
N ALA A 188 1.96 -10.80 -9.88
CA ALA A 188 2.81 -9.62 -9.75
C ALA A 188 4.29 -9.96 -9.50
N HIS A 189 4.62 -11.12 -8.93
CA HIS A 189 6.01 -11.56 -8.82
C HIS A 189 6.70 -11.79 -10.17
N ALA A 190 5.93 -12.12 -11.20
CA ALA A 190 6.44 -12.27 -12.56
C ALA A 190 6.47 -10.93 -13.34
N HIS A 191 5.81 -9.89 -12.80
CA HIS A 191 5.69 -8.58 -13.42
C HIS A 191 6.88 -7.70 -13.06
N ASP A 192 7.65 -7.26 -14.05
CA ASP A 192 8.83 -6.43 -13.84
C ASP A 192 8.52 -4.93 -13.73
N GLY A 193 7.40 -4.57 -13.16
CA GLY A 193 6.96 -3.20 -12.96
C GLY A 193 6.11 -3.06 -11.71
N PRO A 194 5.65 -1.84 -11.40
CA PRO A 194 4.71 -1.63 -10.32
C PRO A 194 3.32 -2.12 -10.71
N ALA A 195 2.63 -2.75 -9.78
CA ALA A 195 1.25 -3.20 -9.95
C ALA A 195 0.39 -2.64 -8.81
N PHE A 196 -0.56 -1.79 -9.16
CA PHE A 196 -1.45 -1.13 -8.23
C PHE A 196 -2.86 -1.70 -8.33
N VAL A 197 -3.44 -2.03 -7.19
CA VAL A 197 -4.85 -2.41 -7.09
C VAL A 197 -5.58 -1.38 -6.23
N LEU A 198 -6.61 -0.78 -6.81
CA LEU A 198 -7.41 0.26 -6.20
C LEU A 198 -8.74 -0.33 -5.76
N ARG A 199 -9.10 -0.09 -4.50
CA ARG A 199 -10.32 -0.65 -3.90
C ARG A 199 -10.97 0.37 -2.99
N GLU A 200 -12.23 0.18 -2.70
CA GLU A 200 -12.93 1.00 -1.70
C GLU A 200 -12.35 0.82 -0.28
N MET A 201 -12.50 1.85 0.53
CA MET A 201 -12.04 1.88 1.93
C MET A 201 -12.64 0.75 2.77
N SER A 202 -13.83 0.26 2.44
CA SER A 202 -14.47 -0.90 3.08
C SER A 202 -13.62 -2.17 3.06
N ALA A 203 -12.66 -2.26 2.12
CA ALA A 203 -11.70 -3.36 2.05
C ALA A 203 -10.62 -3.29 3.15
N ALA A 204 -10.48 -2.19 3.90
CA ALA A 204 -9.47 -2.04 4.95
C ALA A 204 -9.58 -3.13 6.03
N GLN A 205 -10.80 -3.53 6.35
CA GLN A 205 -11.10 -4.56 7.37
C GLN A 205 -10.84 -6.00 6.88
N ARG A 206 -10.47 -6.18 5.60
CA ARG A 206 -10.26 -7.50 5.01
C ARG A 206 -8.77 -7.82 4.90
N PRO A 207 -8.36 -9.10 5.05
CA PRO A 207 -6.99 -9.50 4.85
C PRO A 207 -6.55 -9.25 3.40
N THR A 208 -5.27 -8.89 3.23
CA THR A 208 -4.66 -8.68 1.92
C THR A 208 -3.34 -9.40 1.80
N ALA A 209 -3.09 -9.96 0.60
CA ALA A 209 -1.80 -10.52 0.22
C ALA A 209 -0.79 -9.44 -0.22
N ALA A 210 -1.25 -8.22 -0.54
CA ALA A 210 -0.36 -7.14 -0.92
C ALA A 210 0.61 -6.79 0.22
N PRO A 211 1.92 -6.70 -0.03
CA PRO A 211 2.92 -6.34 0.98
C PRO A 211 2.88 -4.86 1.38
N LEU A 212 2.33 -4.00 0.51
CA LEU A 212 2.13 -2.58 0.77
C LEU A 212 0.65 -2.23 0.61
N ARG A 213 0.09 -1.53 1.61
CA ARG A 213 -1.29 -1.06 1.60
C ARG A 213 -1.35 0.38 2.11
N LEU A 214 -1.92 1.25 1.32
CA LEU A 214 -2.09 2.66 1.65
C LEU A 214 -3.59 3.02 1.62
N ALA A 215 -4.01 3.93 2.50
CA ALA A 215 -5.31 4.58 2.42
C ALA A 215 -5.11 6.02 1.97
N LEU A 216 -5.89 6.46 1.00
CA LEU A 216 -5.83 7.78 0.40
C LEU A 216 -7.08 8.57 0.77
N ARG A 217 -6.92 9.85 1.08
CA ARG A 217 -8.02 10.80 1.28
C ARG A 217 -7.64 12.13 0.67
N ALA A 218 -8.57 12.74 -0.05
CA ALA A 218 -8.38 14.12 -0.51
C ALA A 218 -8.22 15.06 0.70
N SER A 219 -7.35 16.03 0.56
CA SER A 219 -6.98 17.02 1.58
C SER A 219 -6.90 18.40 0.91
N GLY A 220 -8.04 18.89 0.43
CA GLY A 220 -8.13 20.07 -0.43
C GLY A 220 -8.05 19.75 -1.92
N ALA A 221 -8.01 20.79 -2.76
CA ALA A 221 -8.05 20.65 -4.23
C ALA A 221 -6.83 19.91 -4.80
N ASP A 222 -5.65 20.19 -4.27
CA ASP A 222 -4.38 19.61 -4.69
C ASP A 222 -3.67 18.87 -3.55
N GLY A 223 -4.34 18.61 -2.45
CA GLY A 223 -3.81 17.88 -1.30
C GLY A 223 -4.24 16.43 -1.27
N LEU A 224 -3.37 15.54 -0.79
CA LEU A 224 -3.66 14.14 -0.55
C LEU A 224 -3.07 13.69 0.78
N ALA A 225 -3.93 13.22 1.68
CA ALA A 225 -3.51 12.53 2.89
C ALA A 225 -3.31 11.04 2.59
N VAL A 226 -2.10 10.53 2.83
CA VAL A 226 -1.71 9.14 2.61
C VAL A 226 -1.41 8.48 3.95
N ARG A 227 -2.20 7.47 4.31
CA ARG A 227 -1.96 6.67 5.52
C ARG A 227 -1.43 5.30 5.14
N VAL A 228 -0.29 4.92 5.70
CA VAL A 228 0.29 3.58 5.51
C VAL A 228 -0.41 2.61 6.46
N LEU A 229 -1.20 1.69 5.91
CA LEU A 229 -1.93 0.67 6.68
C LEU A 229 -1.13 -0.61 6.85
N LYS A 230 -0.29 -0.94 5.86
CA LYS A 230 0.59 -2.11 5.88
C LYS A 230 1.84 -1.83 5.07
N ARG A 231 3.00 -2.14 5.63
CA ARG A 231 4.29 -2.14 4.92
C ARG A 231 5.26 -3.12 5.58
N ARG A 232 6.36 -3.43 4.92
CA ARG A 232 7.51 -4.05 5.58
C ARG A 232 8.24 -2.97 6.38
N GLY A 233 8.49 -3.22 7.66
CA GLY A 233 9.13 -2.27 8.57
C GLY A 233 8.19 -1.75 9.66
N PRO A 234 8.63 -0.77 10.45
CA PRO A 234 7.84 -0.26 11.57
C PRO A 234 6.55 0.42 11.07
N PRO A 235 5.47 0.37 11.86
CA PRO A 235 4.23 1.06 11.51
C PRO A 235 4.45 2.57 11.39
N LEU A 236 3.67 3.23 10.55
CA LEU A 236 3.61 4.68 10.45
C LEU A 236 2.26 5.14 10.99
N GLU A 237 2.27 5.84 12.11
CA GLU A 237 1.05 6.27 12.79
C GLU A 237 0.44 7.51 12.15
N THR A 238 1.28 8.44 11.71
CA THR A 238 0.84 9.74 11.19
C THR A 238 0.65 9.68 9.67
N PRO A 239 -0.50 10.15 9.15
CA PRO A 239 -0.69 10.28 7.71
C PRO A 239 0.28 11.31 7.10
N LEU A 240 0.80 11.01 5.92
CA LEU A 240 1.59 11.94 5.13
C LEU A 240 0.66 12.89 4.38
N GLN A 241 1.00 14.18 4.36
CA GLN A 241 0.34 15.17 3.52
C GLN A 241 1.19 15.42 2.27
N LEU A 242 0.61 15.19 1.11
CA LEU A 242 1.27 15.35 -0.18
C LEU A 242 0.57 16.43 -0.99
N ALA A 243 1.36 17.29 -1.63
CA ALA A 243 0.87 18.22 -2.64
C ALA A 243 0.92 17.52 -4.00
N LEU A 244 -0.24 17.31 -4.60
CA LEU A 244 -0.36 16.66 -5.90
C LEU A 244 -0.14 17.66 -7.05
N PRO A 245 0.38 17.24 -8.21
CA PRO A 245 0.48 18.09 -9.38
C PRO A 245 -0.91 18.59 -9.80
N PRO A 246 -1.11 19.90 -10.03
CA PRO A 246 -2.40 20.45 -10.39
C PRO A 246 -2.86 19.97 -11.78
N VAL A 247 -4.14 19.65 -11.92
CA VAL A 247 -4.80 19.31 -13.19
C VAL A 247 -5.94 20.28 -13.51
N LEU A 248 -6.27 21.17 -12.59
CA LEU A 248 -7.27 22.21 -12.79
C LEU A 248 -6.57 23.56 -12.99
N GLY A 249 -7.09 24.37 -13.88
CA GLY A 249 -6.71 25.79 -13.97
C GLY A 249 -7.02 26.51 -12.66
N GLU A 250 -6.38 27.66 -12.44
CA GLU A 250 -6.45 28.38 -11.17
C GLU A 250 -7.90 28.75 -10.76
N THR A 251 -8.70 29.23 -11.71
CA THR A 251 -10.12 29.54 -11.49
C THR A 251 -10.93 28.30 -11.10
N ALA A 252 -10.65 27.14 -11.71
CA ALA A 252 -11.36 25.90 -11.36
C ALA A 252 -10.92 25.36 -10.00
N ARG A 253 -9.64 25.53 -9.64
CA ARG A 253 -9.11 25.19 -8.29
C ARG A 253 -9.76 26.05 -7.22
N GLN A 254 -9.89 27.34 -7.46
CA GLN A 254 -10.52 28.27 -6.52
C GLN A 254 -11.98 27.88 -6.26
N ARG A 255 -12.76 27.59 -7.29
CA ARG A 255 -14.14 27.11 -7.16
C ARG A 255 -14.24 25.77 -6.41
N ALA A 256 -13.30 24.85 -6.66
CA ALA A 256 -13.23 23.57 -5.95
C ALA A 256 -12.89 23.77 -4.46
N SER A 257 -12.05 24.73 -4.13
CA SER A 257 -11.71 25.08 -2.74
C SER A 257 -12.87 25.75 -2.02
N GLU A 258 -13.63 26.61 -2.68
CA GLU A 258 -14.84 27.26 -2.14
C GLU A 258 -15.96 26.24 -1.89
N GLY A 259 -16.11 25.22 -2.76
CA GLY A 259 -17.06 24.13 -2.59
C GLY A 259 -16.69 23.12 -1.49
N LEU A 260 -15.45 23.16 -1.00
CA LEU A 260 -14.93 22.34 0.11
C LEU A 260 -14.98 23.07 1.47
N ALA A 261 -15.52 24.30 1.53
CA ALA A 261 -15.80 24.95 2.80
C ALA A 261 -16.63 23.99 3.67
N PRO A 262 -16.34 23.87 4.99
CA PRO A 262 -17.00 22.91 5.83
C PRO A 262 -18.52 23.14 5.72
N ALA A 263 -19.25 22.05 5.47
CA ALA A 263 -20.71 22.02 5.43
C ALA A 263 -21.27 22.18 6.87
N ASP A 264 -20.85 23.24 7.54
CA ASP A 264 -21.42 23.70 8.79
C ASP A 264 -22.16 24.99 8.48
N ALA A 265 -23.47 24.85 8.44
CA ALA A 265 -24.49 25.89 8.33
C ALA A 265 -25.26 25.92 7.00
N ALA A 266 -26.24 25.05 6.89
CA ALA A 266 -27.64 25.38 6.67
C ALA A 266 -28.44 24.10 6.45
N PRO A 267 -29.61 23.92 7.08
CA PRO A 267 -30.45 22.76 6.78
C PRO A 267 -30.91 22.87 5.32
N ARG A 268 -30.54 21.85 4.53
CA ARG A 268 -31.08 21.70 3.17
C ARG A 268 -32.59 21.66 3.25
N ALA A 269 -33.26 22.63 2.62
CA ALA A 269 -34.70 22.58 2.41
C ALA A 269 -35.06 21.24 1.76
N PRO A 270 -36.13 20.57 2.20
CA PRO A 270 -36.56 19.32 1.60
C PRO A 270 -36.87 19.55 0.13
N LEU A 271 -36.29 18.69 -0.74
CA LEU A 271 -36.62 18.67 -2.15
C LEU A 271 -38.12 18.42 -2.31
N PRO A 272 -38.86 19.13 -3.18
CA PRO A 272 -40.25 18.87 -3.44
C PRO A 272 -40.42 17.42 -3.91
N ALA A 273 -41.37 16.72 -3.29
CA ALA A 273 -41.69 15.34 -3.63
C ALA A 273 -42.02 15.25 -5.14
N ALA A 274 -41.32 14.39 -5.85
CA ALA A 274 -41.63 14.11 -7.23
C ALA A 274 -43.04 13.49 -7.30
N THR A 275 -43.98 14.19 -7.92
CA THR A 275 -45.32 13.69 -8.21
C THR A 275 -45.22 12.69 -9.34
N PHE A 276 -45.25 11.40 -9.02
CA PHE A 276 -45.38 10.34 -10.02
C PHE A 276 -46.81 10.38 -10.57
N VAL A 277 -46.97 10.82 -11.82
CA VAL A 277 -48.22 10.62 -12.55
C VAL A 277 -48.26 9.15 -13.00
N ASN A 278 -49.12 8.38 -12.35
CA ASN A 278 -49.38 7.00 -12.72
C ASN A 278 -50.31 7.02 -13.95
N LEU A 279 -49.79 6.78 -15.13
CA LEU A 279 -50.56 6.47 -16.32
C LEU A 279 -50.86 4.96 -16.29
N ALA A 280 -52.04 4.62 -15.79
CA ALA A 280 -52.64 3.30 -15.94
C ALA A 280 -53.34 3.16 -17.31
N PRO A 281 -53.60 1.93 -17.79
CA PRO A 281 -53.48 1.37 -19.12
C PRO A 281 -54.44 1.91 -20.17
#